data_301b5bc741f33f13a923fa522ef08886
#
_entry.id   301b5bc741f33f13a923fa522ef08886
#
_cell.length_a   1.000
_cell.length_b   1.000
_cell.length_c   1.000
_cell.angle_alpha   90.00
_cell.angle_beta   90.00
_cell.angle_gamma   90.00
#
_symmetry.space_group_name_H-M   'P 1'
#
loop_
_entity.id
_entity.type
_entity.pdbx_description
1 polymer ?
#
loop_
_entity_poly.entity_id
_entity_poly.type
_entity_poly.pdbx_seq_one_letter_code
_entity_poly.pdbx_strand_id
1 'polypeptide(L)'
;YCPVEWKGLHEPAPLWEETLQQIIGASEGVLPWLHKVLGYAITGQSTEPLFLMLYGERGRNGKTVVMETLKKVLGPYMGPVPAELLLDRKIPKDPDSASPTIMNMKGMRIIWASETNENRRFSTAQVKLLSGSDSLTGRYLWDKQNTEFRPTHTLFLLTNFLPSAPAHDLPFWERLKLINFPFRFVDQPKGEFELPRNPHLERELEDEYPGILAWLVRGCLLYRAEGLVAPAAITKATEQYRVD
;
A
#
# COMPACT_ATOMS: atom_id res chain seq x y z
N TYR A 1 8.72 15.59 9.82
CA TYR A 1 8.04 15.66 11.12
C TYR A 1 6.79 14.78 11.08
N CYS A 2 6.68 13.79 11.98
CA CYS A 2 5.48 12.99 12.15
C CYS A 2 4.45 13.81 12.97
N PRO A 3 3.19 13.92 12.53
CA PRO A 3 2.20 14.76 13.21
C PRO A 3 1.70 14.19 14.54
N VAL A 4 1.90 12.88 14.76
CA VAL A 4 1.41 12.14 15.92
C VAL A 4 2.44 12.13 17.05
N GLU A 5 2.00 12.33 18.28
CA GLU A 5 2.85 12.24 19.46
C GLU A 5 3.32 10.81 19.71
N TRP A 6 4.60 10.66 20.05
CA TRP A 6 5.16 9.39 20.46
C TRP A 6 4.93 9.16 21.95
N LYS A 7 4.10 8.17 22.30
CA LYS A 7 3.78 7.82 23.70
C LYS A 7 4.50 6.56 24.20
N GLY A 8 5.39 6.02 23.37
CA GLY A 8 6.17 4.83 23.73
C GLY A 8 5.78 3.59 22.92
N LEU A 9 6.63 2.55 23.00
CA LEU A 9 6.50 1.34 22.21
C LEU A 9 5.27 0.49 22.57
N HIS A 10 4.80 0.60 23.81
CA HIS A 10 3.71 -0.22 24.34
C HIS A 10 2.35 0.48 24.30
N GLU A 11 2.26 1.66 23.68
CA GLU A 11 0.99 2.33 23.48
C GLU A 11 0.04 1.43 22.69
N PRO A 12 -1.17 1.14 23.20
CA PRO A 12 -2.10 0.21 22.58
C PRO A 12 -2.87 0.85 21.43
N ALA A 13 -3.33 0.01 20.50
CA ALA A 13 -4.24 0.37 19.43
C ALA A 13 -5.25 -0.78 19.17
N PRO A 14 -6.09 -1.12 20.16
CA PRO A 14 -6.97 -2.28 20.07
C PRO A 14 -8.01 -2.16 18.95
N LEU A 15 -8.63 -1.00 18.76
CA LEU A 15 -9.60 -0.79 17.69
C LEU A 15 -8.96 -0.89 16.30
N TRP A 16 -7.73 -0.40 16.14
CA TRP A 16 -6.98 -0.55 14.91
C TRP A 16 -6.67 -2.02 14.61
N GLU A 17 -6.18 -2.77 15.59
CA GLU A 17 -5.85 -4.18 15.43
C GLU A 17 -7.12 -5.01 15.14
N GLU A 18 -8.23 -4.75 15.82
CA GLU A 18 -9.53 -5.36 15.55
C GLU A 18 -10.03 -5.02 14.14
N THR A 19 -9.94 -3.76 13.73
CA THR A 19 -10.33 -3.29 12.40
C THR A 19 -9.56 -4.04 11.31
N LEU A 20 -8.25 -4.17 11.45
CA LEU A 20 -7.44 -4.93 10.48
C LEU A 20 -7.83 -6.42 10.47
N GLN A 21 -8.09 -7.01 11.64
CA GLN A 21 -8.54 -8.41 11.72
C GLN A 21 -9.88 -8.62 11.03
N GLN A 22 -10.83 -7.70 11.20
CA GLN A 22 -12.13 -7.76 10.52
C GLN A 22 -11.99 -7.61 9.01
N ILE A 23 -11.15 -6.68 8.54
CA ILE A 23 -10.94 -6.38 7.11
C ILE A 23 -10.27 -7.55 6.38
N ILE A 24 -9.23 -8.13 6.97
CA ILE A 24 -8.44 -9.22 6.36
C ILE A 24 -9.11 -10.58 6.57
N GLY A 25 -9.90 -10.72 7.64
CA GLY A 25 -10.55 -11.96 8.02
C GLY A 25 -9.56 -13.01 8.56
N ALA A 26 -9.98 -14.27 8.46
CA ALA A 26 -9.24 -15.41 9.01
C ALA A 26 -8.07 -15.90 8.12
N SER A 27 -7.57 -15.07 7.21
CA SER A 27 -6.45 -15.45 6.34
C SER A 27 -5.17 -15.65 7.15
N GLU A 28 -4.76 -16.90 7.32
CA GLU A 28 -3.63 -17.28 8.17
C GLU A 28 -2.33 -16.58 7.77
N GLY A 29 -1.67 -15.95 8.74
CA GLY A 29 -0.38 -15.27 8.59
C GLY A 29 -0.43 -13.94 7.85
N VAL A 30 -1.57 -13.53 7.26
CA VAL A 30 -1.64 -12.30 6.46
C VAL A 30 -1.51 -11.05 7.32
N LEU A 31 -2.25 -10.97 8.44
CA LEU A 31 -2.17 -9.80 9.31
C LEU A 31 -0.81 -9.63 10.00
N PRO A 32 -0.17 -10.66 10.58
CA PRO A 32 1.19 -10.55 11.11
C PRO A 32 2.21 -10.16 10.02
N TRP A 33 2.05 -10.65 8.80
CA TRP A 33 2.91 -10.29 7.69
C TRP A 33 2.70 -8.84 7.26
N LEU A 34 1.45 -8.38 7.13
CA LEU A 34 1.12 -6.99 6.81
C LEU A 34 1.67 -6.03 7.88
N HIS A 35 1.64 -6.42 9.16
CA HIS A 35 2.24 -5.67 10.24
C HIS A 35 3.75 -5.46 10.00
N LYS A 36 4.48 -6.50 9.63
CA LYS A 36 5.91 -6.41 9.28
C LYS A 36 6.15 -5.57 8.02
N VAL A 37 5.29 -5.69 7.00
CA VAL A 37 5.38 -4.88 5.77
C VAL A 37 5.21 -3.40 6.06
N LEU A 38 4.19 -3.02 6.83
CA LEU A 38 3.95 -1.62 7.20
C LEU A 38 5.07 -1.09 8.12
N GLY A 39 5.60 -1.94 8.99
CA GLY A 39 6.78 -1.64 9.79
C GLY A 39 8.06 -1.48 8.95
N TYR A 40 8.26 -2.30 7.93
CA TYR A 40 9.33 -2.11 6.95
C TYR A 40 9.17 -0.78 6.20
N ALA A 41 7.97 -0.48 5.74
CA ALA A 41 7.68 0.70 4.94
C ALA A 41 8.09 2.01 5.66
N ILE A 42 7.90 2.13 6.97
CA ILE A 42 8.30 3.33 7.71
C ILE A 42 9.81 3.53 7.82
N THR A 43 10.64 2.51 7.59
CA THR A 43 12.10 2.63 7.63
C THR A 43 12.66 3.50 6.51
N GLY A 44 11.98 3.56 5.38
CA GLY A 44 12.46 4.22 4.17
C GLY A 44 13.56 3.45 3.44
N GLN A 45 13.74 2.18 3.75
CA GLN A 45 14.59 1.28 2.97
C GLN A 45 13.83 0.80 1.73
N SER A 46 14.54 0.54 0.65
CA SER A 46 14.03 -0.04 -0.59
C SER A 46 14.76 -1.34 -0.96
N THR A 47 15.15 -2.11 0.07
CA THR A 47 15.86 -3.38 -0.08
C THR A 47 14.95 -4.53 -0.46
N GLU A 48 13.68 -4.44 -0.06
CA GLU A 48 12.66 -5.42 -0.40
C GLU A 48 11.90 -4.94 -1.65
N PRO A 49 11.98 -5.65 -2.78
CA PRO A 49 11.23 -5.28 -3.97
C PRO A 49 9.74 -5.63 -3.79
N LEU A 50 8.98 -4.70 -3.24
CA LEU A 50 7.57 -4.89 -2.86
C LEU A 50 6.64 -3.99 -3.66
N PHE A 51 5.61 -4.61 -4.21
CA PHE A 51 4.42 -3.97 -4.74
C PHE A 51 3.18 -4.63 -4.14
N LEU A 52 2.49 -3.93 -3.26
CA LEU A 52 1.33 -4.45 -2.57
C LEU A 52 0.05 -4.07 -3.30
N MET A 53 -0.77 -5.06 -3.62
CA MET A 53 -2.07 -4.84 -4.22
C MET A 53 -3.17 -5.23 -3.23
N LEU A 54 -3.90 -4.23 -2.74
CA LEU A 54 -5.06 -4.41 -1.87
C LEU A 54 -6.29 -4.57 -2.75
N TYR A 55 -6.73 -5.81 -2.92
CA TYR A 55 -7.84 -6.15 -3.80
C TYR A 55 -9.12 -6.43 -3.02
N GLY A 56 -10.22 -5.86 -3.50
CA GLY A 56 -11.54 -6.15 -2.95
C GLY A 56 -12.62 -5.84 -3.96
N GLU A 57 -13.20 -6.90 -4.52
CA GLU A 57 -14.13 -6.88 -5.65
C GLU A 57 -15.35 -5.97 -5.43
N ARG A 58 -15.92 -5.99 -4.22
CA ARG A 58 -17.26 -5.43 -3.98
C ARG A 58 -17.31 -3.99 -3.50
N GLY A 59 -16.19 -3.28 -3.40
CA GLY A 59 -16.14 -1.96 -2.77
C GLY A 59 -16.54 -1.98 -1.27
N ARG A 60 -16.34 -0.85 -0.57
CA ARG A 60 -16.58 -0.72 0.90
C ARG A 60 -15.89 -1.82 1.74
N ASN A 61 -14.67 -2.17 1.36
CA ASN A 61 -13.88 -3.26 1.97
C ASN A 61 -12.94 -2.77 3.09
N GLY A 62 -12.94 -1.49 3.41
CA GLY A 62 -12.01 -0.93 4.39
C GLY A 62 -10.64 -0.52 3.84
N LYS A 63 -10.29 -0.78 2.58
CA LYS A 63 -9.00 -0.38 1.96
C LYS A 63 -8.67 1.09 2.19
N THR A 64 -9.62 1.97 1.88
CA THR A 64 -9.46 3.43 2.03
C THR A 64 -9.31 3.82 3.49
N VAL A 65 -10.08 3.23 4.39
CA VAL A 65 -9.97 3.48 5.84
C VAL A 65 -8.55 3.18 6.33
N VAL A 66 -7.98 2.04 5.97
CA VAL A 66 -6.61 1.67 6.34
C VAL A 66 -5.62 2.71 5.85
N MET A 67 -5.68 3.10 4.57
CA MET A 67 -4.69 4.02 3.99
C MET A 67 -4.84 5.44 4.52
N GLU A 68 -6.07 5.95 4.68
CA GLU A 68 -6.31 7.28 5.22
C GLU A 68 -5.93 7.38 6.72
N THR A 69 -6.19 6.35 7.51
CA THR A 69 -5.72 6.27 8.89
C THR A 69 -4.19 6.31 8.97
N LEU A 70 -3.51 5.49 8.18
CA LEU A 70 -2.04 5.51 8.11
C LEU A 70 -1.50 6.86 7.65
N LYS A 71 -2.18 7.52 6.71
CA LYS A 71 -1.81 8.87 6.25
C LYS A 71 -1.95 9.91 7.36
N LYS A 72 -2.99 9.84 8.16
CA LYS A 72 -3.16 10.73 9.33
C LYS A 72 -2.03 10.53 10.35
N VAL A 73 -1.63 9.27 10.58
CA VAL A 73 -0.54 8.92 11.48
C VAL A 73 0.81 9.37 10.95
N LEU A 74 1.12 9.11 9.68
CA LEU A 74 2.43 9.36 9.08
C LEU A 74 2.59 10.77 8.48
N GLY A 75 1.49 11.47 8.24
CA GLY A 75 1.49 12.84 7.71
C GLY A 75 2.18 12.94 6.35
N PRO A 76 3.20 13.81 6.20
CA PRO A 76 3.86 14.08 4.93
C PRO A 76 4.69 12.88 4.40
N TYR A 77 4.89 11.85 5.22
CA TYR A 77 5.62 10.65 4.79
C TYR A 77 4.77 9.68 3.99
N MET A 78 3.49 9.97 3.80
CA MET A 78 2.58 9.11 3.05
C MET A 78 1.67 9.94 2.13
N GLY A 79 1.45 9.48 0.90
CA GLY A 79 0.60 10.22 -0.03
C GLY A 79 0.15 9.42 -1.25
N PRO A 80 -0.98 9.85 -1.86
CA PRO A 80 -1.50 9.24 -3.07
C PRO A 80 -0.66 9.62 -4.29
N VAL A 81 -0.65 8.71 -5.27
CA VAL A 81 -0.11 8.93 -6.60
C VAL A 81 -1.15 8.56 -7.66
N PRO A 82 -1.14 9.19 -8.85
CA PRO A 82 -2.05 8.79 -9.92
C PRO A 82 -1.85 7.34 -10.35
N ALA A 83 -2.94 6.59 -10.55
CA ALA A 83 -2.89 5.19 -11.00
C ALA A 83 -2.24 5.04 -12.39
N GLU A 84 -2.30 6.07 -13.21
CA GLU A 84 -1.65 6.14 -14.53
C GLU A 84 -0.12 5.99 -14.47
N LEU A 85 0.49 6.12 -13.30
CA LEU A 85 1.91 5.82 -13.13
C LEU A 85 2.20 4.32 -13.16
N LEU A 86 1.22 3.49 -12.82
CA LEU A 86 1.35 2.04 -12.73
C LEU A 86 0.76 1.32 -13.94
N LEU A 87 -0.05 2.01 -14.72
CA LEU A 87 -0.84 1.46 -15.81
C LEU A 87 -0.33 1.90 -17.18
N ASP A 88 -0.54 1.07 -18.17
CA ASP A 88 -0.21 1.40 -19.55
C ASP A 88 -0.98 2.65 -19.99
N ARG A 89 -0.24 3.58 -20.57
CA ARG A 89 -0.78 4.84 -21.10
C ARG A 89 -1.06 4.68 -22.57
N LYS A 90 -2.21 5.20 -23.00
CA LYS A 90 -2.55 5.27 -24.44
C LYS A 90 -1.65 6.25 -25.20
N ILE A 91 -1.16 7.29 -24.51
CA ILE A 91 -0.31 8.33 -25.09
C ILE A 91 1.01 8.37 -24.32
N PRO A 92 2.16 8.17 -24.96
CA PRO A 92 3.46 8.28 -24.33
C PRO A 92 3.66 9.71 -23.75
N LYS A 93 4.30 9.76 -22.58
CA LYS A 93 4.73 11.04 -22.01
C LYS A 93 6.02 11.46 -22.69
N ASP A 94 6.14 12.77 -23.00
CA ASP A 94 7.40 13.37 -23.44
C ASP A 94 8.47 13.17 -22.35
N PRO A 95 9.62 12.56 -22.67
CA PRO A 95 10.70 12.33 -21.70
C PRO A 95 11.22 13.62 -21.05
N ASP A 96 11.18 14.73 -21.77
CA ASP A 96 11.67 16.03 -21.30
C ASP A 96 10.63 16.83 -20.49
N SER A 97 9.41 16.31 -20.36
CA SER A 97 8.36 16.98 -19.60
C SER A 97 8.65 16.97 -18.10
N ALA A 98 8.31 18.07 -17.42
CA ALA A 98 8.34 18.13 -15.97
C ALA A 98 7.56 16.97 -15.33
N SER A 99 8.06 16.44 -14.23
CA SER A 99 7.48 15.29 -13.51
C SER A 99 7.28 15.58 -12.01
N PRO A 100 6.43 16.58 -11.68
CA PRO A 100 6.20 16.95 -10.28
C PRO A 100 5.72 15.78 -9.43
N THR A 101 4.93 14.88 -10.02
CA THR A 101 4.45 13.68 -9.32
C THR A 101 5.60 12.80 -8.83
N ILE A 102 6.66 12.62 -9.64
CA ILE A 102 7.86 11.88 -9.22
C ILE A 102 8.58 12.63 -8.11
N MET A 103 8.73 13.95 -8.26
CA MET A 103 9.39 14.77 -7.25
C MET A 103 8.67 14.77 -5.90
N ASN A 104 7.35 14.72 -5.91
CA ASN A 104 6.54 14.65 -4.69
C ASN A 104 6.71 13.33 -3.91
N MET A 105 7.22 12.27 -4.53
CA MET A 105 7.53 11.00 -3.84
C MET A 105 8.81 11.08 -3.00
N LYS A 106 9.65 12.10 -3.23
CA LYS A 106 10.94 12.23 -2.53
C LYS A 106 10.73 12.32 -1.02
N GLY A 107 11.31 11.36 -0.28
CA GLY A 107 11.22 11.29 1.17
C GLY A 107 9.96 10.62 1.72
N MET A 108 8.99 10.24 0.88
CA MET A 108 7.84 9.45 1.32
C MET A 108 8.25 8.04 1.75
N ARG A 109 7.46 7.44 2.62
CA ARG A 109 7.60 6.08 3.15
C ARG A 109 6.58 5.11 2.55
N ILE A 110 5.40 5.63 2.27
CA ILE A 110 4.32 4.89 1.61
C ILE A 110 3.73 5.77 0.51
N ILE A 111 3.61 5.22 -0.68
CA ILE A 111 2.81 5.81 -1.76
C ILE A 111 1.73 4.82 -2.17
N TRP A 112 0.55 5.33 -2.53
CA TRP A 112 -0.51 4.47 -3.03
C TRP A 112 -1.24 5.08 -4.21
N ALA A 113 -1.64 4.20 -5.13
CA ALA A 113 -2.55 4.52 -6.21
C ALA A 113 -3.91 3.88 -5.95
N SER A 114 -4.98 4.47 -6.48
CA SER A 114 -6.32 3.89 -6.48
C SER A 114 -6.81 3.75 -7.91
N GLU A 115 -7.18 2.53 -8.31
CA GLU A 115 -7.74 2.23 -9.62
C GLU A 115 -9.11 1.58 -9.47
N THR A 116 -10.09 2.15 -10.14
CA THR A 116 -11.48 1.69 -10.10
C THR A 116 -12.02 1.28 -11.46
N ASN A 117 -11.22 1.40 -12.52
CA ASN A 117 -11.63 1.06 -13.89
C ASN A 117 -11.26 -0.38 -14.23
N GLU A 118 -12.16 -1.03 -14.95
CA GLU A 118 -11.94 -2.37 -15.50
C GLU A 118 -11.00 -2.35 -16.73
N ASN A 119 -10.51 -3.55 -17.09
CA ASN A 119 -9.75 -3.79 -18.33
C ASN A 119 -8.50 -2.92 -18.47
N ARG A 120 -7.86 -2.59 -17.35
CA ARG A 120 -6.57 -1.90 -17.34
C ARG A 120 -5.43 -2.91 -17.41
N ARG A 121 -4.27 -2.44 -17.88
CA ARG A 121 -3.05 -3.23 -17.96
C ARG A 121 -1.93 -2.52 -17.21
N PHE A 122 -1.09 -3.30 -16.50
CA PHE A 122 0.09 -2.76 -15.86
C PHE A 122 1.17 -2.36 -16.87
N SER A 123 1.78 -1.20 -16.63
CA SER A 123 3.09 -0.89 -17.14
C SER A 123 4.12 -1.54 -16.22
N THR A 124 4.49 -2.80 -16.50
CA THR A 124 5.37 -3.57 -15.61
C THR A 124 6.74 -2.92 -15.44
N ALA A 125 7.22 -2.20 -16.46
CA ALA A 125 8.45 -1.41 -16.37
C ALA A 125 8.33 -0.29 -15.32
N GLN A 126 7.21 0.45 -15.30
CA GLN A 126 6.99 1.51 -14.32
C GLN A 126 6.80 0.96 -12.91
N VAL A 127 6.07 -0.14 -12.76
CA VAL A 127 5.94 -0.81 -11.46
C VAL A 127 7.30 -1.26 -10.92
N LYS A 128 8.13 -1.89 -11.77
CA LYS A 128 9.50 -2.31 -11.40
C LYS A 128 10.38 -1.13 -11.00
N LEU A 129 10.30 -0.02 -11.72
CA LEU A 129 11.03 1.21 -11.41
C LEU A 129 10.60 1.80 -10.06
N LEU A 130 9.29 1.92 -9.82
CA LEU A 130 8.75 2.55 -8.61
C LEU A 130 8.81 1.65 -7.36
N SER A 131 8.91 0.35 -7.52
CA SER A 131 9.05 -0.63 -6.42
C SER A 131 10.47 -1.17 -6.25
N GLY A 132 11.43 -0.62 -6.98
CA GLY A 132 12.83 -1.00 -6.91
C GLY A 132 13.67 -0.04 -6.08
N SER A 133 14.98 -0.29 -6.07
CA SER A 133 15.98 0.55 -5.42
C SER A 133 16.71 1.51 -6.38
N ASP A 134 16.34 1.49 -7.66
CA ASP A 134 16.95 2.35 -8.68
C ASP A 134 16.58 3.81 -8.46
N SER A 135 17.49 4.71 -8.79
CA SER A 135 17.26 6.15 -8.67
C SER A 135 16.11 6.62 -9.56
N LEU A 136 15.28 7.46 -9.01
CA LEU A 136 14.23 8.17 -9.74
C LEU A 136 14.74 9.57 -10.12
N THR A 137 14.46 9.97 -11.35
CA THR A 137 14.79 11.30 -11.85
C THR A 137 13.51 12.06 -12.16
N GLY A 138 13.44 13.29 -11.68
CA GLY A 138 12.30 14.15 -11.92
C GLY A 138 12.66 15.62 -11.88
N ARG A 139 11.68 16.46 -12.24
CA ARG A 139 11.84 17.90 -12.26
C ARG A 139 10.53 18.59 -11.88
N TYR A 140 10.60 19.58 -10.99
CA TYR A 140 9.44 20.45 -10.77
C TYR A 140 9.18 21.35 -11.98
N LEU A 141 7.97 21.89 -12.04
CA LEU A 141 7.65 22.94 -13.00
C LEU A 141 8.60 24.13 -12.75
N TRP A 142 9.16 24.65 -13.84
CA TRP A 142 10.08 25.81 -13.85
C TRP A 142 11.51 25.52 -13.37
N ASP A 143 11.82 24.35 -12.83
CA ASP A 143 13.21 23.98 -12.57
C ASP A 143 13.96 23.76 -13.89
N LYS A 144 15.20 24.26 -13.96
CA LYS A 144 16.06 24.11 -15.14
C LYS A 144 16.81 22.78 -15.15
N GLN A 145 16.90 22.10 -13.99
CA GLN A 145 17.70 20.89 -13.82
C GLN A 145 16.85 19.74 -13.28
N ASN A 146 17.16 18.54 -13.73
CA ASN A 146 16.60 17.33 -13.17
C ASN A 146 17.23 17.04 -11.80
N THR A 147 16.43 16.55 -10.88
CA THR A 147 16.88 16.05 -9.58
C THR A 147 16.77 14.53 -9.55
N GLU A 148 17.84 13.89 -9.16
CA GLU A 148 17.91 12.45 -8.93
C GLU A 148 17.79 12.16 -7.43
N PHE A 149 17.06 11.12 -7.06
CA PHE A 149 16.94 10.65 -5.68
C PHE A 149 16.63 9.15 -5.64
N ARG A 150 17.03 8.49 -4.55
CA ARG A 150 16.65 7.10 -4.31
C ARG A 150 15.27 7.02 -3.70
N PRO A 151 14.43 6.07 -4.15
CA PRO A 151 13.14 5.80 -3.52
C PRO A 151 13.29 5.43 -2.04
N THR A 152 12.40 5.94 -1.22
CA THR A 152 12.31 5.60 0.21
C THR A 152 10.92 5.10 0.57
N HIS A 153 10.13 4.75 -0.44
CA HIS A 153 8.73 4.38 -0.30
C HIS A 153 8.48 2.92 -0.65
N THR A 154 7.46 2.36 -0.03
CA THR A 154 6.80 1.12 -0.44
C THR A 154 5.55 1.47 -1.24
N LEU A 155 5.35 0.76 -2.36
CA LEU A 155 4.29 1.03 -3.33
C LEU A 155 3.06 0.18 -3.06
N PHE A 156 1.88 0.83 -3.02
CA PHE A 156 0.58 0.18 -2.88
C PHE A 156 -0.34 0.51 -4.06
N LEU A 157 -1.22 -0.43 -4.40
CA LEU A 157 -2.36 -0.21 -5.29
C LEU A 157 -3.63 -0.67 -4.59
N LEU A 158 -4.62 0.21 -4.51
CA LEU A 158 -5.97 -0.10 -4.07
C LEU A 158 -6.82 -0.33 -5.31
N THR A 159 -7.45 -1.50 -5.43
CA THR A 159 -8.24 -1.80 -6.62
C THR A 159 -9.45 -2.67 -6.32
N ASN A 160 -10.47 -2.56 -7.16
CA ASN A 160 -11.63 -3.46 -7.19
C ASN A 160 -11.58 -4.41 -8.39
N PHE A 161 -10.65 -4.18 -9.31
CA PHE A 161 -10.44 -5.00 -10.51
C PHE A 161 -8.98 -5.40 -10.59
N LEU A 162 -8.72 -6.52 -11.24
CA LEU A 162 -7.37 -7.03 -11.43
C LEU A 162 -6.83 -6.56 -12.80
N PRO A 163 -5.90 -5.57 -12.85
CA PRO A 163 -5.31 -5.15 -14.12
C PRO A 163 -4.45 -6.26 -14.71
N SER A 164 -4.51 -6.49 -16.02
CA SER A 164 -3.73 -7.54 -16.66
C SER A 164 -2.22 -7.24 -16.63
N ALA A 165 -1.41 -8.31 -16.57
CA ALA A 165 0.04 -8.25 -16.69
C ALA A 165 0.57 -9.46 -17.47
N PRO A 166 1.72 -9.35 -18.17
CA PRO A 166 2.30 -10.48 -18.86
C PRO A 166 2.72 -11.58 -17.87
N ALA A 167 2.17 -12.80 -18.01
CA ALA A 167 2.45 -13.93 -17.11
C ALA A 167 3.94 -14.32 -17.05
N HIS A 168 4.71 -14.02 -18.12
CA HIS A 168 6.13 -14.33 -18.23
C HIS A 168 7.07 -13.28 -17.62
N ASP A 169 6.56 -12.11 -17.17
CA ASP A 169 7.38 -11.07 -16.51
C ASP A 169 7.62 -11.44 -15.04
N LEU A 170 8.48 -12.43 -14.80
CA LEU A 170 8.79 -12.95 -13.47
C LEU A 170 9.19 -11.82 -12.49
N PRO A 171 10.09 -10.85 -12.85
CA PRO A 171 10.48 -9.79 -11.94
C PRO A 171 9.32 -8.89 -11.48
N PHE A 172 8.26 -8.78 -12.27
CA PHE A 172 7.04 -8.08 -11.86
C PHE A 172 6.26 -8.92 -10.82
N TRP A 173 6.05 -10.21 -11.10
CA TRP A 173 5.28 -11.10 -10.23
C TRP A 173 5.96 -11.38 -8.90
N GLU A 174 7.29 -11.43 -8.86
CA GLU A 174 8.07 -11.55 -7.62
C GLU A 174 7.82 -10.37 -6.66
N ARG A 175 7.63 -9.16 -7.21
CA ARG A 175 7.34 -7.95 -6.43
C ARG A 175 5.90 -7.87 -5.96
N LEU A 176 4.96 -8.32 -6.79
CA LEU A 176 3.53 -8.21 -6.50
C LEU A 176 3.13 -9.14 -5.36
N LYS A 177 2.43 -8.59 -4.40
CA LYS A 177 1.83 -9.30 -3.27
C LYS A 177 0.35 -8.92 -3.20
N LEU A 178 -0.51 -9.87 -3.59
CA LEU A 178 -1.96 -9.68 -3.59
C LEU A 178 -2.53 -9.95 -2.22
N ILE A 179 -3.16 -8.95 -1.63
CA ILE A 179 -3.88 -9.05 -0.35
C ILE A 179 -5.37 -8.90 -0.62
N ASN A 180 -6.14 -9.94 -0.36
CA ASN A 180 -7.58 -9.92 -0.50
C ASN A 180 -8.25 -9.20 0.67
N PHE A 181 -9.24 -8.36 0.36
CA PHE A 181 -10.16 -7.70 1.28
C PHE A 181 -11.56 -8.25 1.00
N PRO A 182 -11.89 -9.43 1.54
CA PRO A 182 -13.04 -10.20 1.09
C PRO A 182 -14.38 -9.63 1.55
N PHE A 183 -14.40 -8.90 2.66
CA PHE A 183 -15.62 -8.42 3.28
C PHE A 183 -16.07 -7.07 2.73
N ARG A 184 -17.37 -6.84 2.81
CA ARG A 184 -18.04 -5.57 2.53
C ARG A 184 -18.73 -5.07 3.79
N PHE A 185 -18.48 -3.82 4.16
CA PHE A 185 -19.09 -3.20 5.34
C PHE A 185 -20.35 -2.45 4.93
N VAL A 186 -21.50 -2.87 5.49
CA VAL A 186 -22.84 -2.36 5.16
C VAL A 186 -23.67 -2.11 6.42
N ASP A 187 -24.70 -1.27 6.31
CA ASP A 187 -25.54 -0.93 7.47
C ASP A 187 -26.42 -2.12 7.92
N GLN A 188 -26.79 -3.00 7.00
CA GLN A 188 -27.59 -4.20 7.26
C GLN A 188 -26.98 -5.41 6.53
N PRO A 189 -26.04 -6.13 7.16
CA PRO A 189 -25.43 -7.32 6.57
C PRO A 189 -26.46 -8.42 6.37
N LYS A 190 -26.45 -9.05 5.18
CA LYS A 190 -27.34 -10.15 4.80
C LYS A 190 -26.61 -11.36 4.23
N GLY A 191 -25.37 -11.17 3.79
CA GLY A 191 -24.55 -12.20 3.16
C GLY A 191 -23.36 -12.62 4.01
N GLU A 192 -22.78 -13.76 3.69
CA GLU A 192 -21.59 -14.32 4.37
C GLU A 192 -20.37 -13.36 4.38
N PHE A 193 -20.22 -12.58 3.30
CA PHE A 193 -19.12 -11.62 3.15
C PHE A 193 -19.52 -10.18 3.48
N GLU A 194 -20.60 -9.99 4.21
CA GLU A 194 -21.06 -8.68 4.67
C GLU A 194 -20.88 -8.56 6.18
N LEU A 195 -20.28 -7.46 6.62
CA LEU A 195 -20.09 -7.12 8.02
C LEU A 195 -20.77 -5.79 8.34
N PRO A 196 -21.18 -5.58 9.61
CA PRO A 196 -21.77 -4.32 10.00
C PRO A 196 -20.76 -3.18 9.86
N ARG A 197 -21.22 -2.08 9.26
CA ARG A 197 -20.44 -0.85 9.14
C ARG A 197 -20.45 -0.10 10.47
N ASN A 198 -19.30 0.33 10.94
CA ASN A 198 -19.19 1.37 11.97
C ASN A 198 -19.08 2.76 11.29
N PRO A 199 -20.11 3.61 11.36
CA PRO A 199 -20.09 4.93 10.72
C PRO A 199 -19.15 5.93 11.43
N HIS A 200 -18.70 5.64 12.62
CA HIS A 200 -17.84 6.49 13.44
C HIS A 200 -16.38 6.00 13.48
N LEU A 201 -16.06 4.91 12.81
CA LEU A 201 -14.76 4.25 12.87
C LEU A 201 -13.57 5.19 12.64
N GLU A 202 -13.64 6.06 11.64
CA GLU A 202 -12.55 6.99 11.33
C GLU A 202 -12.27 7.95 12.50
N ARG A 203 -13.34 8.45 13.15
CA ARG A 203 -13.22 9.33 14.31
C ARG A 203 -12.71 8.59 15.55
N GLU A 204 -13.19 7.37 15.78
CA GLU A 204 -12.76 6.55 16.91
C GLU A 204 -11.28 6.14 16.80
N LEU A 205 -10.79 5.90 15.57
CA LEU A 205 -9.38 5.64 15.32
C LEU A 205 -8.46 6.85 15.57
N GLU A 206 -8.99 8.08 15.59
CA GLU A 206 -8.18 9.27 15.90
C GLU A 206 -7.58 9.22 17.30
N ASP A 207 -8.31 8.66 18.26
CA ASP A 207 -7.85 8.50 19.64
C ASP A 207 -6.70 7.48 19.76
N GLU A 208 -6.56 6.58 18.78
CA GLU A 208 -5.53 5.54 18.73
C GLU A 208 -4.30 5.88 17.88
N TYR A 209 -4.20 7.06 17.27
CA TYR A 209 -3.05 7.41 16.42
C TYR A 209 -1.69 7.21 17.08
N PRO A 210 -1.46 7.56 18.36
CA PRO A 210 -0.20 7.24 19.04
C PRO A 210 0.07 5.73 19.15
N GLY A 211 -0.96 4.94 19.42
CA GLY A 211 -0.89 3.48 19.47
C GLY A 211 -0.64 2.85 18.10
N ILE A 212 -1.24 3.41 17.04
CA ILE A 212 -1.00 2.98 15.64
C ILE A 212 0.45 3.26 15.25
N LEU A 213 1.00 4.42 15.63
CA LEU A 213 2.42 4.72 15.42
C LEU A 213 3.31 3.71 16.16
N ALA A 214 2.99 3.39 17.40
CA ALA A 214 3.70 2.37 18.18
C ALA A 214 3.58 0.99 17.53
N TRP A 215 2.41 0.63 17.01
CA TRP A 215 2.18 -0.61 16.26
C TRP A 215 3.08 -0.68 15.02
N LEU A 216 3.18 0.38 14.23
CA LEU A 216 4.09 0.44 13.08
C LEU A 216 5.56 0.20 13.50
N VAL A 217 5.99 0.81 14.60
CA VAL A 217 7.35 0.61 15.13
C VAL A 217 7.56 -0.83 15.62
N ARG A 218 6.57 -1.42 16.29
CA ARG A 218 6.61 -2.87 16.65
C ARG A 218 6.75 -3.75 15.41
N GLY A 219 6.00 -3.44 14.33
CA GLY A 219 6.11 -4.12 13.04
C GLY A 219 7.52 -4.02 12.43
N CYS A 220 8.17 -2.85 12.56
CA CYS A 220 9.55 -2.66 12.13
C CYS A 220 10.53 -3.56 12.93
N LEU A 221 10.35 -3.68 14.23
CA LEU A 221 11.17 -4.55 15.06
C LEU A 221 10.99 -6.02 14.69
N LEU A 222 9.74 -6.45 14.44
CA LEU A 222 9.43 -7.80 13.96
C LEU A 222 10.08 -8.08 12.60
N TYR A 223 9.97 -7.14 11.66
CA TYR A 223 10.63 -7.26 10.35
C TYR A 223 12.14 -7.45 10.51
N ARG A 224 12.79 -6.67 11.36
CA ARG A 224 14.23 -6.76 11.58
C ARG A 224 14.66 -8.09 12.22
N ALA A 225 13.80 -8.69 13.01
CA ALA A 225 14.09 -9.97 13.67
C ALA A 225 13.82 -11.18 12.77
N GLU A 226 12.76 -11.15 11.96
CA GLU A 226 12.21 -12.32 11.27
C GLU A 226 12.28 -12.22 9.74
N GLY A 227 12.55 -11.02 9.20
CA GLY A 227 12.46 -10.77 7.76
C GLY A 227 11.02 -10.72 7.24
N LEU A 228 10.86 -10.75 5.90
CA LEU A 228 9.60 -10.47 5.23
C LEU A 228 9.17 -11.61 4.29
N VAL A 229 9.15 -12.83 4.78
CA VAL A 229 8.67 -13.99 4.01
C VAL A 229 7.14 -13.92 3.90
N ALA A 230 6.62 -13.91 2.66
CA ALA A 230 5.19 -13.88 2.41
C ALA A 230 4.52 -15.20 2.83
N PRO A 231 3.37 -15.17 3.53
CA PRO A 231 2.64 -16.38 3.91
C PRO A 231 2.03 -17.06 2.68
N ALA A 232 1.73 -18.35 2.80
CA ALA A 232 1.17 -19.17 1.73
C ALA A 232 -0.12 -18.58 1.13
N ALA A 233 -0.96 -17.95 1.93
CA ALA A 233 -2.18 -17.28 1.47
C ALA A 233 -1.89 -16.17 0.44
N ILE A 234 -0.88 -15.34 0.68
CA ILE A 234 -0.44 -14.27 -0.24
C ILE A 234 0.17 -14.87 -1.52
N THR A 235 1.06 -15.85 -1.35
CA THR A 235 1.71 -16.50 -2.49
C THR A 235 0.68 -17.16 -3.40
N LYS A 236 -0.25 -17.92 -2.83
CA LYS A 236 -1.32 -18.59 -3.57
C LYS A 236 -2.24 -17.60 -4.30
N ALA A 237 -2.67 -16.52 -3.64
CA ALA A 237 -3.52 -15.51 -4.26
C ALA A 237 -2.80 -14.81 -5.44
N THR A 238 -1.50 -14.52 -5.28
CA THR A 238 -0.69 -13.89 -6.33
C THR A 238 -0.48 -14.83 -7.52
N GLU A 239 -0.20 -16.11 -7.27
CA GLU A 239 -0.04 -17.12 -8.33
C GLU A 239 -1.36 -17.38 -9.09
N GLN A 240 -2.48 -17.46 -8.38
CA GLN A 240 -3.78 -17.59 -9.02
C GLN A 240 -4.06 -16.41 -9.94
N TYR A 241 -3.85 -15.20 -9.49
CA TYR A 241 -3.99 -14.00 -10.32
C TYR A 241 -3.07 -13.98 -11.56
N ARG A 242 -1.89 -14.59 -11.47
CA ARG A 242 -0.94 -14.66 -12.59
C ARG A 242 -1.41 -15.57 -13.70
N VAL A 243 -2.15 -16.64 -13.40
CA VAL A 243 -2.61 -17.67 -14.36
C VAL A 243 -3.98 -17.33 -14.96
N ASP A 244 -4.79 -16.51 -14.28
CA ASP A 244 -6.09 -16.01 -14.75
C ASP A 244 -5.91 -14.83 -15.74
#